data_f864cf60878a2cb61d69ea158d45ea31
#
_entry.id   f864cf60878a2cb61d69ea158d45ea31
#
_cell.length_a   1.000
_cell.length_b   1.000
_cell.length_c   1.000
_cell.angle_alpha   90.00
_cell.angle_beta   90.00
_cell.angle_gamma   90.00
#
_symmetry.space_group_name_H-M   'P 1'
#
loop_
_entity.id
_entity.type
_entity.pdbx_description
1 polymer ?
#
loop_
_entity_poly.entity_id
_entity_poly.type
_entity_poly.pdbx_seq_one_letter_code
_entity_poly.pdbx_strand_id
1 'polypeptide(L)'
;MPVQALFKPFQLGALQLSTRVVMAPMTRSFSPGGVPNSKVIEYYRRRAAAGVGLIITEGTVVDHQASNGYPNVPHFYGEAALAGWKKVVDAVHAEGGKIVPQLWHVGSVRRIGTEPDASVPAYGPMEKLKDGKVVVHGMTRADINDVINAFAQAAKDAQRIGMDGVEIHGAHGYLVDQFFWEGSNQRTDEYGGSLANRSRFAIELIQATRAAVGPDFPIILRFSQWKQQDYTARLVQTPQALGEFLQPLSDAGVDIFHCSTRRFWEPEFEGSDLNLAGWTRKLTGKPTITVGSVGLDGEFLQFMVNTDKVAQPASLEKLLERLNSDEFDLVAVGRALLVDPDWALKVREGREGDILPFSREALTTLV
;
A
#
# COMPACT_ATOMS: atom_id res chain seq x y z
N MET A 1 -11.18 -24.99 -8.90
CA MET A 1 -11.66 -24.03 -9.92
C MET A 1 -10.49 -23.62 -10.82
N PRO A 2 -10.73 -23.24 -12.07
CA PRO A 2 -9.63 -22.85 -12.95
C PRO A 2 -8.99 -21.55 -12.48
N VAL A 3 -7.67 -21.56 -12.34
CA VAL A 3 -6.85 -20.39 -11.94
C VAL A 3 -6.88 -19.25 -12.97
N GLN A 4 -7.42 -19.50 -14.16
CA GLN A 4 -7.50 -18.54 -15.27
C GLN A 4 -8.19 -17.23 -14.90
N ALA A 5 -9.03 -17.21 -13.85
CA ALA A 5 -9.64 -15.97 -13.36
C ALA A 5 -8.58 -14.90 -12.95
N LEU A 6 -7.46 -15.34 -12.34
CA LEU A 6 -6.33 -14.47 -11.98
C LEU A 6 -5.56 -13.95 -13.21
N PHE A 7 -5.62 -14.66 -14.32
CA PHE A 7 -4.84 -14.35 -15.54
C PHE A 7 -5.69 -13.73 -16.65
N LYS A 8 -6.91 -13.29 -16.31
CA LYS A 8 -7.70 -12.42 -17.20
C LYS A 8 -7.16 -11.01 -17.18
N PRO A 9 -7.16 -10.30 -18.32
CA PRO A 9 -6.78 -8.90 -18.33
C PRO A 9 -7.75 -8.05 -17.49
N PHE A 10 -7.24 -6.91 -17.02
CA PHE A 10 -8.03 -5.88 -16.36
C PHE A 10 -7.72 -4.52 -16.99
N GLN A 11 -8.74 -3.68 -17.15
CA GLN A 11 -8.59 -2.34 -17.72
C GLN A 11 -9.38 -1.32 -16.90
N LEU A 12 -8.72 -0.20 -16.59
CA LEU A 12 -9.34 0.99 -16.00
C LEU A 12 -8.71 2.25 -16.62
N GLY A 13 -9.44 2.92 -17.48
CA GLY A 13 -8.90 4.06 -18.23
C GLY A 13 -7.64 3.68 -19.00
N ALA A 14 -6.55 4.38 -18.75
CA ALA A 14 -5.24 4.11 -19.36
C ALA A 14 -4.50 2.91 -18.75
N LEU A 15 -4.88 2.46 -17.56
CA LEU A 15 -4.25 1.31 -16.91
C LEU A 15 -4.76 0.01 -17.54
N GLN A 16 -3.86 -0.70 -18.23
CA GLN A 16 -4.13 -1.99 -18.85
C GLN A 16 -3.21 -3.04 -18.23
N LEU A 17 -3.78 -4.01 -17.52
CA LEU A 17 -3.07 -5.10 -16.88
C LEU A 17 -3.28 -6.39 -17.66
N SER A 18 -2.20 -7.13 -17.89
CA SER A 18 -2.25 -8.44 -18.55
C SER A 18 -2.87 -9.52 -17.66
N THR A 19 -2.81 -9.35 -16.35
CA THR A 19 -3.38 -10.27 -15.35
C THR A 19 -3.95 -9.49 -14.16
N ARG A 20 -4.76 -10.14 -13.35
CA ARG A 20 -5.34 -9.59 -12.11
C ARG A 20 -4.44 -9.77 -10.88
N VAL A 21 -3.25 -10.33 -11.07
CA VAL A 21 -2.26 -10.52 -10.02
C VAL A 21 -1.51 -9.22 -9.77
N VAL A 22 -1.53 -8.74 -8.53
CA VAL A 22 -0.84 -7.54 -8.07
C VAL A 22 0.24 -7.95 -7.08
N MET A 23 1.45 -7.40 -7.19
CA MET A 23 2.44 -7.49 -6.12
C MET A 23 2.11 -6.49 -5.03
N ALA A 24 1.83 -6.97 -3.81
CA ALA A 24 1.56 -6.11 -2.67
C ALA A 24 2.82 -5.33 -2.25
N PRO A 25 2.69 -4.08 -1.77
CA PRO A 25 3.81 -3.31 -1.24
C PRO A 25 4.38 -3.96 0.01
N MET A 26 5.69 -4.16 0.02
CA MET A 26 6.44 -4.77 1.12
C MET A 26 7.77 -4.04 1.28
N THR A 27 8.02 -3.42 2.42
CA THR A 27 9.27 -2.73 2.73
C THR A 27 10.44 -3.71 2.67
N ARG A 28 11.42 -3.43 1.80
CA ARG A 28 12.61 -4.26 1.61
C ARG A 28 13.84 -3.66 2.28
N SER A 29 13.94 -2.32 2.30
CA SER A 29 15.10 -1.61 2.91
C SER A 29 16.45 -1.93 2.24
N PHE A 30 16.48 -2.04 0.92
CA PHE A 30 17.67 -2.32 0.13
C PHE A 30 18.11 -1.16 -0.78
N SER A 31 17.68 0.06 -0.46
CA SER A 31 18.02 1.29 -1.21
C SER A 31 18.90 2.23 -0.38
N PRO A 32 20.20 1.94 -0.20
CA PRO A 32 21.09 2.82 0.55
C PRO A 32 21.08 4.25 -0.01
N GLY A 33 20.99 5.23 0.88
CA GLY A 33 20.85 6.64 0.48
C GLY A 33 19.54 6.95 -0.23
N GLY A 34 18.53 6.08 -0.10
CA GLY A 34 17.22 6.24 -0.73
C GLY A 34 17.19 5.93 -2.24
N VAL A 35 18.27 5.43 -2.82
CA VAL A 35 18.40 5.23 -4.27
C VAL A 35 18.22 3.76 -4.64
N PRO A 36 17.21 3.40 -5.46
CA PRO A 36 17.08 2.06 -6.01
C PRO A 36 18.31 1.65 -6.84
N ASN A 37 18.90 0.51 -6.51
CA ASN A 37 20.09 -0.02 -7.15
C ASN A 37 19.77 -1.19 -8.11
N SER A 38 20.79 -1.80 -8.71
CA SER A 38 20.60 -2.89 -9.68
C SER A 38 19.88 -4.12 -9.08
N LYS A 39 20.06 -4.40 -7.78
CA LYS A 39 19.36 -5.50 -7.11
C LYS A 39 17.85 -5.21 -6.98
N VAL A 40 17.49 -3.96 -6.68
CA VAL A 40 16.08 -3.52 -6.63
C VAL A 40 15.44 -3.57 -8.03
N ILE A 41 16.18 -3.18 -9.08
CA ILE A 41 15.71 -3.29 -10.47
C ILE A 41 15.39 -4.75 -10.81
N GLU A 42 16.31 -5.66 -10.56
CA GLU A 42 16.13 -7.09 -10.86
C GLU A 42 15.02 -7.72 -10.01
N TYR A 43 14.88 -7.33 -8.75
CA TYR A 43 13.81 -7.77 -7.86
C TYR A 43 12.43 -7.52 -8.44
N TYR A 44 12.14 -6.33 -8.95
CA TYR A 44 10.85 -6.01 -9.57
C TYR A 44 10.70 -6.60 -10.97
N ARG A 45 11.77 -6.58 -11.79
CA ARG A 45 11.77 -7.14 -13.13
C ARG A 45 11.36 -8.63 -13.13
N ARG A 46 11.91 -9.43 -12.23
CA ARG A 46 11.62 -10.88 -12.17
C ARG A 46 10.13 -11.17 -11.93
N ARG A 47 9.45 -10.37 -11.11
CA ARG A 47 8.01 -10.55 -10.87
C ARG A 47 7.16 -10.18 -12.09
N ALA A 48 7.54 -9.15 -12.80
CA ALA A 48 6.91 -8.80 -14.08
C ALA A 48 7.10 -9.92 -15.11
N ALA A 49 8.32 -10.43 -15.28
CA ALA A 49 8.63 -11.55 -16.17
C ALA A 49 7.83 -12.83 -15.84
N ALA A 50 7.52 -13.05 -14.56
CA ALA A 50 6.71 -14.18 -14.11
C ALA A 50 5.18 -13.97 -14.27
N GLY A 51 4.74 -12.82 -14.82
CA GLY A 51 3.34 -12.57 -15.14
C GLY A 51 2.53 -11.85 -14.06
N VAL A 52 3.18 -11.12 -13.15
CA VAL A 52 2.52 -10.15 -12.28
C VAL A 52 2.06 -8.97 -13.13
N GLY A 53 0.75 -8.69 -13.15
CA GLY A 53 0.17 -7.63 -13.99
C GLY A 53 0.46 -6.22 -13.47
N LEU A 54 0.41 -6.02 -12.15
CA LEU A 54 0.72 -4.75 -11.51
C LEU A 54 1.67 -4.96 -10.35
N ILE A 55 2.73 -4.17 -10.31
CA ILE A 55 3.64 -4.10 -9.17
C ILE A 55 3.35 -2.81 -8.39
N ILE A 56 3.02 -2.92 -7.11
CA ILE A 56 3.05 -1.79 -6.19
C ILE A 56 4.39 -1.89 -5.45
N THR A 57 5.20 -0.84 -5.54
CA THR A 57 6.54 -0.87 -4.93
C THR A 57 6.48 -0.99 -3.41
N GLU A 58 7.58 -1.30 -2.76
CA GLU A 58 7.73 -1.00 -1.33
C GLU A 58 7.40 0.48 -1.05
N GLY A 59 7.05 0.80 0.21
CA GLY A 59 6.81 2.18 0.61
C GLY A 59 7.99 3.07 0.23
N THR A 60 7.71 4.14 -0.51
CA THR A 60 8.69 5.13 -0.96
C THR A 60 8.37 6.47 -0.32
N VAL A 61 9.33 7.04 0.40
CA VAL A 61 9.07 8.26 1.18
C VAL A 61 9.04 9.50 0.27
N VAL A 62 8.05 10.36 0.53
CA VAL A 62 7.90 11.66 -0.16
C VAL A 62 8.88 12.69 0.40
N ASP A 63 9.11 13.79 -0.33
CA ASP A 63 10.05 14.86 0.03
C ASP A 63 9.53 15.72 1.20
N HIS A 64 9.68 15.17 2.39
CA HIS A 64 9.38 15.85 3.65
C HIS A 64 10.36 15.40 4.74
N GLN A 65 10.85 16.33 5.54
CA GLN A 65 11.90 16.10 6.55
C GLN A 65 11.60 14.97 7.56
N ALA A 66 10.33 14.67 7.80
CA ALA A 66 9.88 13.63 8.73
C ALA A 66 9.18 12.44 8.05
N SER A 67 9.27 12.31 6.74
CA SER A 67 8.56 11.25 6.01
C SER A 67 9.14 9.86 6.26
N ASN A 68 10.46 9.77 6.52
CA ASN A 68 11.18 8.52 6.71
C ASN A 68 11.17 8.05 8.17
N GLY A 69 11.05 6.75 8.38
CA GLY A 69 11.11 6.11 9.71
C GLY A 69 11.93 4.83 9.74
N TYR A 70 12.55 4.42 8.61
CA TYR A 70 13.26 3.15 8.48
C TYR A 70 14.56 3.30 7.67
N PRO A 71 15.58 2.52 7.96
CA PRO A 71 16.85 2.60 7.23
C PRO A 71 16.70 2.06 5.80
N ASN A 72 17.45 2.64 4.88
CA ASN A 72 17.59 2.18 3.50
C ASN A 72 16.27 2.02 2.72
N VAL A 73 15.19 2.70 3.11
CA VAL A 73 13.98 2.75 2.30
C VAL A 73 14.19 3.72 1.13
N PRO A 74 13.60 3.45 -0.03
CA PRO A 74 13.78 4.31 -1.19
C PRO A 74 13.05 5.64 -1.01
N HIS A 75 13.66 6.69 -1.58
CA HIS A 75 13.04 8.00 -1.72
C HIS A 75 12.26 8.08 -3.02
N PHE A 76 11.16 8.83 -3.02
CA PHE A 76 10.46 9.19 -4.25
C PHE A 76 10.62 10.68 -4.55
N TYR A 77 11.83 11.16 -4.40
CA TYR A 77 12.26 12.54 -4.68
C TYR A 77 13.78 12.59 -4.92
N GLY A 78 14.23 13.69 -5.50
CA GLY A 78 15.64 13.88 -5.84
C GLY A 78 16.04 13.13 -7.12
N GLU A 79 16.92 13.75 -7.91
CA GLU A 79 17.27 13.24 -9.25
C GLU A 79 17.86 11.82 -9.24
N ALA A 80 18.72 11.51 -8.27
CA ALA A 80 19.37 10.20 -8.18
C ALA A 80 18.36 9.07 -7.91
N ALA A 81 17.43 9.27 -6.95
CA ALA A 81 16.40 8.28 -6.64
C ALA A 81 15.41 8.12 -7.81
N LEU A 82 14.96 9.22 -8.40
CA LEU A 82 14.04 9.20 -9.55
C LEU A 82 14.68 8.56 -10.79
N ALA A 83 15.97 8.79 -11.03
CA ALA A 83 16.71 8.09 -12.09
C ALA A 83 16.84 6.58 -11.82
N GLY A 84 16.99 6.18 -10.53
CA GLY A 84 16.95 4.78 -10.11
C GLY A 84 15.58 4.14 -10.38
N TRP A 85 14.51 4.83 -10.00
CA TRP A 85 13.14 4.39 -10.25
C TRP A 85 12.82 4.31 -11.74
N LYS A 86 13.30 5.25 -12.56
CA LYS A 86 13.14 5.19 -14.01
C LYS A 86 13.69 3.87 -14.60
N LYS A 87 14.85 3.42 -14.11
CA LYS A 87 15.42 2.13 -14.54
C LYS A 87 14.57 0.94 -14.12
N VAL A 88 13.95 1.02 -12.91
CA VAL A 88 12.99 -0.01 -12.45
C VAL A 88 11.77 -0.04 -13.38
N VAL A 89 11.19 1.13 -13.70
CA VAL A 89 10.06 1.25 -14.64
C VAL A 89 10.39 0.61 -15.98
N ASP A 90 11.52 0.98 -16.57
CA ASP A 90 11.93 0.46 -17.87
C ASP A 90 12.10 -1.07 -17.86
N ALA A 91 12.68 -1.61 -16.80
CA ALA A 91 12.88 -3.05 -16.64
C ALA A 91 11.56 -3.81 -16.47
N VAL A 92 10.61 -3.27 -15.71
CA VAL A 92 9.27 -3.85 -15.53
C VAL A 92 8.46 -3.77 -16.82
N HIS A 93 8.48 -2.64 -17.51
CA HIS A 93 7.77 -2.45 -18.77
C HIS A 93 8.33 -3.35 -19.88
N ALA A 94 9.64 -3.59 -19.93
CA ALA A 94 10.26 -4.50 -20.87
C ALA A 94 9.73 -5.94 -20.78
N GLU A 95 9.29 -6.35 -19.58
CA GLU A 95 8.65 -7.66 -19.33
C GLU A 95 7.11 -7.61 -19.47
N GLY A 96 6.54 -6.48 -19.90
CA GLY A 96 5.09 -6.31 -20.08
C GLY A 96 4.28 -6.08 -18.79
N GLY A 97 4.94 -5.90 -17.64
CA GLY A 97 4.31 -5.55 -16.38
C GLY A 97 4.00 -4.06 -16.26
N LYS A 98 3.19 -3.70 -15.26
CA LYS A 98 2.88 -2.33 -14.87
C LYS A 98 3.37 -2.07 -13.46
N ILE A 99 3.74 -0.81 -13.15
CA ILE A 99 4.33 -0.47 -11.85
C ILE A 99 3.86 0.90 -11.36
N VAL A 100 3.51 0.97 -10.06
CA VAL A 100 3.15 2.19 -9.35
C VAL A 100 3.95 2.31 -8.06
N PRO A 101 4.39 3.50 -7.65
CA PRO A 101 5.04 3.68 -6.35
C PRO A 101 3.97 3.70 -5.26
N GLN A 102 4.27 3.11 -4.09
CA GLN A 102 3.52 3.40 -2.88
C GLN A 102 4.12 4.64 -2.21
N LEU A 103 3.46 5.77 -2.33
CA LEU A 103 3.87 7.03 -1.71
C LEU A 103 3.59 7.00 -0.21
N TRP A 104 4.60 7.32 0.59
CA TRP A 104 4.60 7.03 2.01
C TRP A 104 5.13 8.19 2.86
N HIS A 105 4.49 8.41 3.99
CA HIS A 105 4.97 9.21 5.10
C HIS A 105 4.64 8.47 6.40
N VAL A 106 5.66 8.11 7.18
CA VAL A 106 5.47 7.23 8.34
C VAL A 106 4.76 7.90 9.53
N GLY A 107 4.66 9.22 9.51
CA GLY A 107 3.99 9.97 10.58
C GLY A 107 4.68 9.79 11.94
N SER A 108 3.88 9.64 12.98
CA SER A 108 4.34 9.51 14.37
C SER A 108 5.10 8.21 14.67
N VAL A 109 5.26 7.33 13.69
CA VAL A 109 6.11 6.11 13.79
C VAL A 109 7.60 6.44 13.71
N ARG A 110 7.97 7.56 13.06
CA ARG A 110 9.34 8.06 13.01
C ARG A 110 9.92 8.22 14.41
N ARG A 111 11.19 7.94 14.55
CA ARG A 111 11.94 8.15 15.81
C ARG A 111 13.05 9.17 15.57
N ILE A 112 13.32 10.01 16.56
CA ILE A 112 14.53 10.85 16.59
C ILE A 112 15.75 9.94 16.41
N GLY A 113 16.72 10.40 15.62
CA GLY A 113 17.87 9.58 15.22
C GLY A 113 17.73 8.91 13.86
N THR A 114 16.58 9.06 13.18
CA THR A 114 16.35 8.52 11.85
C THR A 114 16.80 9.51 10.77
N GLU A 115 17.40 9.00 9.69
CA GLU A 115 17.74 9.78 8.49
C GLU A 115 16.48 10.39 7.82
N PRO A 116 16.59 11.45 7.01
CA PRO A 116 17.83 12.16 6.62
C PRO A 116 18.37 13.10 7.69
N ASP A 117 17.55 13.62 8.59
CA ASP A 117 17.98 14.49 9.69
C ASP A 117 17.61 13.88 11.04
N ALA A 118 18.62 13.42 11.75
CA ALA A 118 18.47 12.74 13.04
C ALA A 118 17.88 13.63 14.15
N SER A 119 17.89 14.96 14.00
CA SER A 119 17.36 15.92 14.98
C SER A 119 15.84 16.16 14.83
N VAL A 120 15.27 15.86 13.64
CA VAL A 120 13.87 16.13 13.33
C VAL A 120 12.96 15.12 14.06
N PRO A 121 11.98 15.57 14.88
CA PRO A 121 11.01 14.69 15.51
C PRO A 121 10.05 14.08 14.47
N ALA A 122 9.24 13.14 14.91
CA ALA A 122 8.12 12.67 14.13
C ALA A 122 7.09 13.79 13.92
N TYR A 123 6.27 13.66 12.87
CA TYR A 123 5.11 14.53 12.61
C TYR A 123 3.84 13.69 12.69
N GLY A 124 2.79 14.24 13.24
CA GLY A 124 1.52 13.54 13.38
C GLY A 124 0.36 14.48 13.68
N PRO A 125 -0.88 13.96 13.75
CA PRO A 125 -2.03 14.81 14.04
C PRO A 125 -1.95 15.48 15.42
N MET A 126 -1.28 14.84 16.39
CA MET A 126 -1.17 15.33 17.78
C MET A 126 0.28 15.42 18.21
N GLU A 127 0.60 16.46 18.98
CA GLU A 127 1.90 16.58 19.66
C GLU A 127 2.05 15.47 20.74
N LYS A 128 3.26 14.93 20.85
CA LYS A 128 3.64 14.03 21.94
C LYS A 128 4.97 14.47 22.55
N LEU A 129 4.98 14.52 23.88
CA LEU A 129 6.17 14.77 24.67
C LEU A 129 6.67 13.48 25.32
N LYS A 130 7.98 13.33 25.39
CA LYS A 130 8.66 12.33 26.21
C LYS A 130 9.80 13.01 26.98
N ASP A 131 9.80 12.88 28.27
CA ASP A 131 10.78 13.51 29.17
C ASP A 131 10.93 15.03 28.91
N GLY A 132 9.80 15.71 28.69
CA GLY A 132 9.73 17.15 28.41
C GLY A 132 10.18 17.59 27.01
N LYS A 133 10.55 16.64 26.14
CA LYS A 133 10.97 16.92 24.75
C LYS A 133 9.89 16.51 23.75
N VAL A 134 9.70 17.30 22.71
CA VAL A 134 8.81 16.96 21.60
C VAL A 134 9.38 15.75 20.84
N VAL A 135 8.68 14.63 20.86
CA VAL A 135 9.02 13.43 20.07
C VAL A 135 8.11 13.26 18.88
N VAL A 136 6.90 13.84 18.92
CA VAL A 136 6.01 14.01 17.77
C VAL A 136 5.57 15.45 17.73
N HIS A 137 5.87 16.15 16.63
CA HIS A 137 5.35 17.49 16.35
C HIS A 137 3.88 17.38 15.91
N GLY A 138 2.98 18.08 16.62
CA GLY A 138 1.59 18.21 16.22
C GLY A 138 1.48 19.12 15.00
N MET A 139 1.10 18.55 13.86
CA MET A 139 1.09 19.25 12.58
C MET A 139 0.19 20.49 12.60
N THR A 140 0.75 21.62 12.21
CA THR A 140 0.01 22.85 11.91
C THR A 140 -0.65 22.76 10.53
N ARG A 141 -1.48 23.73 10.18
CA ARG A 141 -2.04 23.83 8.81
C ARG A 141 -0.95 23.96 7.74
N ALA A 142 0.12 24.66 8.04
CA ALA A 142 1.27 24.80 7.13
C ALA A 142 1.95 23.44 6.90
N ASP A 143 2.23 22.68 7.96
CA ASP A 143 2.82 21.34 7.85
C ASP A 143 1.92 20.38 7.05
N ILE A 144 0.59 20.46 7.24
CA ILE A 144 -0.38 19.69 6.47
C ILE A 144 -0.26 20.02 4.98
N ASN A 145 -0.21 21.32 4.63
CA ASN A 145 -0.07 21.76 3.25
C ASN A 145 1.27 21.32 2.64
N ASP A 146 2.37 21.37 3.41
CA ASP A 146 3.69 20.94 2.95
C ASP A 146 3.70 19.45 2.60
N VAL A 147 3.07 18.60 3.43
CA VAL A 147 2.93 17.17 3.13
C VAL A 147 2.03 16.93 1.93
N ILE A 148 0.89 17.63 1.81
CA ILE A 148 0.01 17.54 0.64
C ILE A 148 0.78 17.85 -0.64
N ASN A 149 1.57 18.93 -0.65
CA ASN A 149 2.38 19.33 -1.78
C ASN A 149 3.47 18.30 -2.11
N ALA A 150 4.10 17.68 -1.08
CA ALA A 150 5.09 16.63 -1.28
C ALA A 150 4.50 15.40 -1.96
N PHE A 151 3.28 14.96 -1.59
CA PHE A 151 2.60 13.86 -2.26
C PHE A 151 2.20 14.21 -3.71
N ALA A 152 1.66 15.41 -3.93
CA ALA A 152 1.30 15.87 -5.26
C ALA A 152 2.52 15.96 -6.18
N GLN A 153 3.66 16.46 -5.68
CA GLN A 153 4.92 16.51 -6.43
C GLN A 153 5.44 15.11 -6.72
N ALA A 154 5.43 14.20 -5.75
CA ALA A 154 5.84 12.81 -5.95
C ALA A 154 4.97 12.11 -7.02
N ALA A 155 3.67 12.35 -7.05
CA ALA A 155 2.79 11.81 -8.07
C ALA A 155 3.10 12.38 -9.47
N LYS A 156 3.40 13.68 -9.56
CA LYS A 156 3.83 14.31 -10.81
C LYS A 156 5.17 13.74 -11.31
N ASP A 157 6.10 13.48 -10.39
CA ASP A 157 7.37 12.83 -10.72
C ASP A 157 7.17 11.38 -11.15
N ALA A 158 6.23 10.64 -10.52
CA ALA A 158 5.86 9.29 -10.96
C ALA A 158 5.38 9.28 -12.41
N GLN A 159 4.47 10.18 -12.77
CA GLN A 159 3.99 10.33 -14.14
C GLN A 159 5.14 10.69 -15.10
N ARG A 160 6.02 11.62 -14.71
CA ARG A 160 7.15 12.08 -15.51
C ARG A 160 8.16 10.97 -15.83
N ILE A 161 8.43 10.07 -14.88
CA ILE A 161 9.38 8.96 -15.10
C ILE A 161 8.72 7.72 -15.73
N GLY A 162 7.41 7.77 -16.02
CA GLY A 162 6.69 6.72 -16.74
C GLY A 162 6.06 5.64 -15.86
N MET A 163 5.83 5.90 -14.56
CA MET A 163 4.99 5.03 -13.73
C MET A 163 3.56 4.98 -14.26
N ASP A 164 2.84 3.90 -13.99
CA ASP A 164 1.48 3.64 -14.51
C ASP A 164 0.37 4.15 -13.59
N GLY A 165 0.70 4.85 -12.53
CA GLY A 165 -0.18 5.41 -11.51
C GLY A 165 0.58 5.65 -10.22
N VAL A 166 -0.14 5.93 -9.13
CA VAL A 166 0.41 6.00 -7.76
C VAL A 166 -0.51 5.29 -6.77
N GLU A 167 0.07 4.74 -5.70
CA GLU A 167 -0.69 4.31 -4.53
C GLU A 167 -0.36 5.23 -3.36
N ILE A 168 -1.39 5.79 -2.72
CA ILE A 168 -1.27 6.56 -1.47
C ILE A 168 -1.37 5.57 -0.31
N HIS A 169 -0.36 5.56 0.57
CA HIS A 169 -0.36 4.72 1.76
C HIS A 169 -1.22 5.34 2.87
N GLY A 170 -2.51 5.02 2.90
CA GLY A 170 -3.49 5.48 3.89
C GLY A 170 -3.89 4.39 4.90
N ALA A 171 -2.97 3.50 5.28
CA ALA A 171 -3.24 2.33 6.09
C ALA A 171 -2.23 2.13 7.22
N HIS A 172 -2.50 1.19 8.11
CA HIS A 172 -1.58 0.57 9.08
C HIS A 172 -1.04 1.51 10.17
N GLY A 173 -1.70 2.66 10.42
CA GLY A 173 -1.27 3.61 11.43
C GLY A 173 -0.10 4.50 11.01
N TYR A 174 0.15 4.68 9.69
CA TYR A 174 1.04 5.71 9.15
C TYR A 174 0.30 7.04 8.97
N LEU A 175 0.97 8.10 8.53
CA LEU A 175 0.48 9.48 8.65
C LEU A 175 -0.96 9.68 8.18
N VAL A 176 -1.31 9.26 6.98
CA VAL A 176 -2.67 9.47 6.44
C VAL A 176 -3.71 8.73 7.31
N ASP A 177 -3.41 7.49 7.68
CA ASP A 177 -4.25 6.68 8.55
C ASP A 177 -4.32 7.21 9.99
N GLN A 178 -3.24 7.86 10.48
CA GLN A 178 -3.23 8.52 11.78
C GLN A 178 -4.25 9.68 11.87
N PHE A 179 -4.51 10.35 10.74
CA PHE A 179 -5.58 11.35 10.69
C PHE A 179 -6.97 10.71 10.71
N PHE A 180 -7.18 9.58 10.05
CA PHE A 180 -8.45 8.85 10.07
C PHE A 180 -8.79 8.32 11.47
N TRP A 181 -7.79 7.76 12.16
CA TRP A 181 -8.01 6.99 13.38
C TRP A 181 -8.18 7.89 14.62
N GLU A 182 -9.33 7.77 15.26
CA GLU A 182 -9.65 8.52 16.49
C GLU A 182 -8.61 8.29 17.61
N GLY A 183 -8.05 7.06 17.71
CA GLY A 183 -7.00 6.74 18.70
C GLY A 183 -5.70 7.55 18.55
N SER A 184 -5.43 8.12 17.37
CA SER A 184 -4.26 8.98 17.12
C SER A 184 -4.61 10.43 16.84
N ASN A 185 -5.86 10.73 16.46
CA ASN A 185 -6.31 12.08 16.08
C ASN A 185 -7.38 12.59 17.07
N GLN A 186 -6.94 13.36 18.04
CA GLN A 186 -7.76 14.04 19.04
C GLN A 186 -7.81 15.58 18.79
N ARG A 187 -7.63 16.00 17.54
CA ARG A 187 -7.67 17.41 17.16
C ARG A 187 -9.07 17.98 17.33
N THR A 188 -9.13 19.27 17.62
CA THR A 188 -10.38 20.04 17.81
C THR A 188 -10.62 21.05 16.68
N ASP A 189 -9.73 21.09 15.67
CA ASP A 189 -9.88 21.89 14.47
C ASP A 189 -10.61 21.13 13.35
N GLU A 190 -10.60 21.67 12.13
CA GLU A 190 -11.27 21.10 10.96
C GLU A 190 -10.70 19.74 10.49
N TYR A 191 -9.59 19.28 11.05
CA TYR A 191 -8.99 17.96 10.78
C TYR A 191 -9.27 16.93 11.87
N GLY A 192 -10.08 17.26 12.88
CA GLY A 192 -10.38 16.41 14.02
C GLY A 192 -11.86 16.28 14.34
N GLY A 193 -12.21 15.51 15.37
CA GLY A 193 -13.59 15.25 15.78
C GLY A 193 -14.27 14.17 14.94
N SER A 194 -15.25 14.51 14.11
CA SER A 194 -15.99 13.54 13.28
C SER A 194 -15.08 12.82 12.27
N LEU A 195 -15.46 11.61 11.85
CA LEU A 195 -14.71 10.88 10.81
C LEU A 195 -14.62 11.68 9.51
N ALA A 196 -15.66 12.44 9.17
CA ALA A 196 -15.65 13.33 8.00
C ALA A 196 -14.52 14.38 8.10
N ASN A 197 -14.36 15.02 9.27
CA ASN A 197 -13.29 15.96 9.50
C ASN A 197 -11.92 15.26 9.52
N ARG A 198 -11.80 14.11 10.17
CA ARG A 198 -10.57 13.32 10.19
C ARG A 198 -10.15 12.84 8.78
N SER A 199 -11.09 12.71 7.85
CA SER A 199 -10.83 12.36 6.45
C SER A 199 -10.38 13.54 5.60
N ARG A 200 -10.53 14.78 6.06
CA ARG A 200 -10.22 16.01 5.31
C ARG A 200 -8.78 16.04 4.79
N PHE A 201 -7.80 15.67 5.61
CA PHE A 201 -6.40 15.62 5.18
C PHE A 201 -6.20 14.72 3.96
N ALA A 202 -6.76 13.51 3.99
CA ALA A 202 -6.66 12.59 2.86
C ALA A 202 -7.42 13.09 1.64
N ILE A 203 -8.59 13.70 1.82
CA ILE A 203 -9.38 14.29 0.72
C ILE A 203 -8.58 15.39 0.03
N GLU A 204 -8.02 16.34 0.78
CA GLU A 204 -7.20 17.44 0.24
C GLU A 204 -5.94 16.90 -0.45
N LEU A 205 -5.29 15.87 0.12
CA LEU A 205 -4.12 15.21 -0.46
C LEU A 205 -4.47 14.52 -1.81
N ILE A 206 -5.58 13.80 -1.86
CA ILE A 206 -6.05 13.12 -3.09
C ILE A 206 -6.40 14.16 -4.16
N GLN A 207 -7.11 15.23 -3.80
CA GLN A 207 -7.47 16.31 -4.71
C GLN A 207 -6.23 17.01 -5.28
N ALA A 208 -5.24 17.32 -4.44
CA ALA A 208 -3.98 17.93 -4.89
C ALA A 208 -3.20 16.97 -5.80
N THR A 209 -3.16 15.68 -5.48
CA THR A 209 -2.55 14.65 -6.32
C THR A 209 -3.26 14.56 -7.67
N ARG A 210 -4.60 14.52 -7.68
CA ARG A 210 -5.41 14.49 -8.91
C ARG A 210 -5.18 15.74 -9.77
N ALA A 211 -5.13 16.91 -9.16
CA ALA A 211 -4.83 18.16 -9.86
C ALA A 211 -3.43 18.15 -10.49
N ALA A 212 -2.46 17.51 -9.84
CA ALA A 212 -1.08 17.45 -10.33
C ALA A 212 -0.89 16.50 -11.53
N VAL A 213 -1.66 15.39 -11.59
CA VAL A 213 -1.46 14.32 -12.61
C VAL A 213 -2.56 14.27 -13.67
N GLY A 214 -3.64 15.04 -13.54
CA GLY A 214 -4.77 15.05 -14.47
C GLY A 214 -5.73 13.86 -14.27
N PRO A 215 -6.79 13.75 -15.12
CA PRO A 215 -7.89 12.81 -14.90
C PRO A 215 -7.55 11.35 -15.21
N ASP A 216 -6.57 11.09 -16.08
CA ASP A 216 -6.32 9.77 -16.66
C ASP A 216 -5.24 8.96 -15.94
N PHE A 217 -4.51 9.58 -15.00
CA PHE A 217 -3.44 8.91 -14.26
C PHE A 217 -4.00 8.23 -13.00
N PRO A 218 -3.92 6.90 -12.86
CA PRO A 218 -4.56 6.17 -11.77
C PRO A 218 -4.06 6.55 -10.38
N ILE A 219 -4.99 6.81 -9.47
CA ILE A 219 -4.71 7.01 -8.04
C ILE A 219 -5.34 5.85 -7.27
N ILE A 220 -4.50 5.06 -6.62
CA ILE A 220 -4.89 3.98 -5.73
C ILE A 220 -4.81 4.49 -4.29
N LEU A 221 -5.84 4.25 -3.49
CA LEU A 221 -5.77 4.48 -2.04
C LEU A 221 -5.72 3.15 -1.30
N ARG A 222 -4.62 2.90 -0.60
CA ARG A 222 -4.55 1.78 0.33
C ARG A 222 -5.05 2.19 1.69
N PHE A 223 -6.02 1.47 2.24
CA PHE A 223 -6.54 1.71 3.59
C PHE A 223 -6.74 0.40 4.36
N SER A 224 -6.86 0.49 5.69
CA SER A 224 -7.09 -0.65 6.58
C SER A 224 -8.00 -0.26 7.73
N GLN A 225 -8.77 -1.21 8.23
CA GLN A 225 -9.47 -1.06 9.51
C GLN A 225 -8.46 -1.11 10.67
N TRP A 226 -7.61 -2.13 10.69
CA TRP A 226 -6.61 -2.39 11.72
C TRP A 226 -5.37 -1.47 11.62
N LYS A 227 -4.65 -1.31 12.73
CA LYS A 227 -3.40 -0.53 12.83
C LYS A 227 -2.26 -1.41 13.33
N GLN A 228 -1.01 -1.10 12.97
CA GLN A 228 0.15 -1.81 13.53
C GLN A 228 0.27 -1.63 15.04
N GLN A 229 -0.17 -0.49 15.55
CA GLN A 229 -0.16 -0.16 16.97
C GLN A 229 -1.32 -0.81 17.73
N ASP A 230 -2.40 -1.16 17.03
CA ASP A 230 -3.59 -1.81 17.58
C ASP A 230 -4.29 -2.64 16.50
N TYR A 231 -4.07 -3.95 16.54
CA TYR A 231 -4.67 -4.88 15.58
C TYR A 231 -6.17 -5.10 15.75
N THR A 232 -6.73 -4.65 16.86
CA THR A 232 -8.17 -4.71 17.14
C THR A 232 -8.88 -3.43 16.73
N ALA A 233 -8.14 -2.38 16.40
CA ALA A 233 -8.69 -1.11 15.96
C ALA A 233 -9.58 -1.28 14.72
N ARG A 234 -10.66 -0.52 14.69
CA ARG A 234 -11.55 -0.39 13.55
C ARG A 234 -11.87 1.09 13.32
N LEU A 235 -11.78 1.52 12.07
CA LEU A 235 -12.21 2.88 11.69
C LEU A 235 -13.72 3.03 11.78
N VAL A 236 -14.43 2.00 11.31
CA VAL A 236 -15.90 1.98 11.23
C VAL A 236 -16.44 0.62 11.63
N GLN A 237 -17.65 0.60 12.18
CA GLN A 237 -18.28 -0.61 12.74
C GLN A 237 -19.41 -1.15 11.84
N THR A 238 -19.87 -0.38 10.85
CA THR A 238 -21.03 -0.75 10.02
C THR A 238 -20.75 -0.49 8.55
N PRO A 239 -21.43 -1.21 7.63
CA PRO A 239 -21.34 -0.95 6.20
C PRO A 239 -21.74 0.49 5.82
N GLN A 240 -22.76 1.06 6.49
CA GLN A 240 -23.16 2.44 6.25
C GLN A 240 -22.03 3.41 6.57
N ALA A 241 -21.41 3.30 7.75
CA ALA A 241 -20.28 4.16 8.13
C ALA A 241 -19.07 3.97 7.20
N LEU A 242 -18.87 2.75 6.66
CA LEU A 242 -17.85 2.51 5.65
C LEU A 242 -18.15 3.28 4.36
N GLY A 243 -19.40 3.29 3.91
CA GLY A 243 -19.82 4.07 2.74
C GLY A 243 -19.63 5.57 2.95
N GLU A 244 -20.02 6.09 4.10
CA GLU A 244 -19.84 7.50 4.49
C GLU A 244 -18.34 7.91 4.54
N PHE A 245 -17.47 6.99 4.91
CA PHE A 245 -16.01 7.18 4.88
C PHE A 245 -15.43 7.16 3.47
N LEU A 246 -15.83 6.18 2.65
CA LEU A 246 -15.20 5.92 1.35
C LEU A 246 -15.70 6.86 0.24
N GLN A 247 -16.98 7.26 0.28
CA GLN A 247 -17.57 8.06 -0.81
C GLN A 247 -16.86 9.41 -1.00
N PRO A 248 -16.57 10.21 0.04
CA PRO A 248 -15.84 11.47 -0.14
C PRO A 248 -14.41 11.27 -0.70
N LEU A 249 -13.75 10.16 -0.36
CA LEU A 249 -12.43 9.82 -0.91
C LEU A 249 -12.51 9.42 -2.39
N SER A 250 -13.56 8.66 -2.75
CA SER A 250 -13.87 8.34 -4.15
C SER A 250 -14.12 9.60 -4.97
N ASP A 251 -14.94 10.53 -4.46
CA ASP A 251 -15.28 11.79 -5.12
C ASP A 251 -14.08 12.73 -5.23
N ALA A 252 -13.14 12.65 -4.29
CA ALA A 252 -11.88 13.39 -4.33
C ALA A 252 -10.94 12.94 -5.46
N GLY A 253 -11.12 11.74 -6.02
CA GLY A 253 -10.37 11.28 -7.18
C GLY A 253 -9.68 9.92 -7.03
N VAL A 254 -10.06 9.09 -6.05
CA VAL A 254 -9.58 7.70 -5.98
C VAL A 254 -10.19 6.88 -7.11
N ASP A 255 -9.36 6.16 -7.85
CA ASP A 255 -9.78 5.28 -8.94
C ASP A 255 -9.90 3.83 -8.50
N ILE A 256 -9.02 3.38 -7.61
CA ILE A 256 -8.97 1.99 -7.11
C ILE A 256 -8.75 2.02 -5.59
N PHE A 257 -9.49 1.21 -4.85
CA PHE A 257 -9.24 1.00 -3.42
C PHE A 257 -8.46 -0.30 -3.18
N HIS A 258 -7.31 -0.20 -2.50
CA HIS A 258 -6.53 -1.34 -2.05
C HIS A 258 -6.86 -1.64 -0.59
N CYS A 259 -7.68 -2.65 -0.38
CA CYS A 259 -8.29 -2.99 0.90
C CYS A 259 -7.38 -3.92 1.71
N SER A 260 -6.62 -3.37 2.64
CA SER A 260 -5.65 -4.15 3.40
C SER A 260 -6.29 -4.90 4.55
N THR A 261 -6.40 -6.22 4.40
CA THR A 261 -6.85 -7.13 5.45
C THR A 261 -5.70 -8.03 5.89
N ARG A 262 -5.88 -8.75 7.01
CA ARG A 262 -4.93 -9.77 7.48
C ARG A 262 -5.19 -11.11 6.81
N ARG A 263 -6.48 -11.42 6.58
CA ARG A 263 -6.95 -12.62 5.88
C ARG A 263 -8.08 -12.24 4.93
N PHE A 264 -7.91 -12.47 3.64
CA PHE A 264 -8.89 -12.08 2.62
C PHE A 264 -10.23 -12.80 2.76
N TRP A 265 -10.26 -13.94 3.44
CA TRP A 265 -11.44 -14.79 3.59
C TRP A 265 -12.32 -14.44 4.78
N GLU A 266 -11.88 -13.53 5.66
CA GLU A 266 -12.67 -13.09 6.82
C GLU A 266 -13.74 -12.09 6.38
N PRO A 267 -15.00 -12.28 6.82
CA PRO A 267 -16.04 -11.27 6.64
C PRO A 267 -15.68 -9.95 7.33
N GLU A 268 -16.02 -8.82 6.70
CA GLU A 268 -15.78 -7.53 7.31
C GLU A 268 -16.82 -7.15 8.35
N PHE A 269 -18.09 -7.45 8.09
CA PHE A 269 -19.20 -7.13 8.98
C PHE A 269 -20.06 -8.37 9.24
N GLU A 270 -20.66 -8.44 10.43
CA GLU A 270 -21.58 -9.50 10.82
C GLU A 270 -22.79 -9.59 9.86
N GLY A 271 -23.26 -10.79 9.59
CA GLY A 271 -24.39 -11.03 8.68
C GLY A 271 -24.07 -10.97 7.20
N SER A 272 -22.82 -10.93 6.81
CA SER A 272 -22.38 -10.96 5.41
C SER A 272 -21.06 -11.68 5.26
N ASP A 273 -20.88 -12.40 4.14
CA ASP A 273 -19.62 -13.09 3.82
C ASP A 273 -18.61 -12.17 3.10
N LEU A 274 -19.01 -10.95 2.70
CA LEU A 274 -18.13 -10.02 2.00
C LEU A 274 -16.97 -9.55 2.90
N ASN A 275 -15.77 -9.61 2.34
CA ASN A 275 -14.60 -8.99 2.99
C ASN A 275 -14.57 -7.47 2.77
N LEU A 276 -13.53 -6.79 3.27
CA LEU A 276 -13.38 -5.34 3.15
C LEU A 276 -13.40 -4.87 1.68
N ALA A 277 -12.75 -5.62 0.76
CA ALA A 277 -12.72 -5.27 -0.66
C ALA A 277 -14.11 -5.41 -1.31
N GLY A 278 -14.83 -6.50 -0.99
CA GLY A 278 -16.19 -6.72 -1.47
C GLY A 278 -17.16 -5.63 -1.01
N TRP A 279 -17.10 -5.25 0.25
CA TRP A 279 -17.90 -4.14 0.77
C TRP A 279 -17.51 -2.80 0.13
N THR A 280 -16.22 -2.53 -0.04
CA THR A 280 -15.75 -1.30 -0.68
C THR A 280 -16.27 -1.20 -2.12
N ARG A 281 -16.16 -2.28 -2.90
CA ARG A 281 -16.68 -2.34 -4.26
C ARG A 281 -18.18 -2.11 -4.31
N LYS A 282 -18.92 -2.77 -3.43
CA LYS A 282 -20.38 -2.64 -3.34
C LYS A 282 -20.84 -1.22 -3.02
N LEU A 283 -20.11 -0.52 -2.12
CA LEU A 283 -20.51 0.80 -1.63
C LEU A 283 -20.06 1.94 -2.55
N THR A 284 -18.92 1.79 -3.24
CA THR A 284 -18.34 2.87 -4.07
C THR A 284 -18.53 2.66 -5.57
N GLY A 285 -18.79 1.42 -6.01
CA GLY A 285 -18.75 1.06 -7.43
C GLY A 285 -17.35 1.11 -8.06
N LYS A 286 -16.30 1.42 -7.30
CA LYS A 286 -14.92 1.47 -7.78
C LYS A 286 -14.27 0.10 -7.77
N PRO A 287 -13.32 -0.17 -8.69
CA PRO A 287 -12.50 -1.37 -8.63
C PRO A 287 -11.75 -1.48 -7.30
N THR A 288 -11.56 -2.74 -6.86
CA THR A 288 -10.89 -3.02 -5.59
C THR A 288 -9.78 -4.07 -5.74
N ILE A 289 -8.76 -3.90 -4.92
CA ILE A 289 -7.67 -4.86 -4.73
C ILE A 289 -7.87 -5.50 -3.35
N THR A 290 -8.04 -6.82 -3.29
CA THR A 290 -8.01 -7.57 -2.03
C THR A 290 -6.59 -8.00 -1.70
N VAL A 291 -6.25 -8.10 -0.42
CA VAL A 291 -4.97 -8.60 0.09
C VAL A 291 -5.15 -9.19 1.48
N GLY A 292 -4.33 -10.17 1.83
CA GLY A 292 -4.27 -10.76 3.16
C GLY A 292 -4.07 -12.27 3.12
N SER A 293 -2.87 -12.73 3.42
CA SER A 293 -2.48 -14.15 3.44
C SER A 293 -2.81 -14.93 2.17
N VAL A 294 -2.79 -14.28 0.99
CA VAL A 294 -3.01 -14.93 -0.29
C VAL A 294 -1.89 -15.93 -0.57
N GLY A 295 -2.28 -17.20 -0.83
CA GLY A 295 -1.36 -18.28 -1.16
C GLY A 295 -0.53 -18.82 0.02
N LEU A 296 -0.82 -18.41 1.26
CA LEU A 296 -0.11 -18.87 2.46
C LEU A 296 -1.09 -19.21 3.59
N ASP A 297 -0.78 -20.25 4.38
CA ASP A 297 -1.59 -20.74 5.50
C ASP A 297 -1.49 -19.89 6.77
N GLY A 298 -0.50 -18.99 6.88
CA GLY A 298 -0.24 -18.20 8.06
C GLY A 298 -0.36 -16.69 7.87
N GLU A 299 -0.85 -15.98 8.87
CA GLU A 299 -0.89 -14.53 8.88
C GLU A 299 0.46 -13.90 9.30
N PHE A 300 0.65 -12.62 8.94
CA PHE A 300 1.92 -11.91 9.14
C PHE A 300 2.38 -11.83 10.60
N LEU A 301 1.45 -11.61 11.55
CA LEU A 301 1.81 -11.47 12.97
C LEU A 301 2.45 -12.70 13.59
N GLN A 302 2.00 -13.89 13.15
CA GLN A 302 2.54 -15.14 13.65
C GLN A 302 4.04 -15.26 13.40
N PHE A 303 4.52 -14.63 12.30
CA PHE A 303 5.94 -14.63 11.91
C PHE A 303 6.74 -13.49 12.54
N MET A 304 6.07 -12.42 12.99
CA MET A 304 6.72 -11.34 13.73
C MET A 304 7.02 -11.74 15.18
N VAL A 305 6.11 -12.51 15.79
CA VAL A 305 6.22 -12.96 17.19
C VAL A 305 7.04 -14.24 17.33
N ASN A 306 6.93 -15.17 16.37
CA ASN A 306 7.62 -16.47 16.40
C ASN A 306 8.52 -16.57 15.17
N THR A 307 9.84 -16.44 15.41
CA THR A 307 10.87 -16.40 14.37
C THR A 307 11.06 -17.71 13.61
N ASP A 308 10.68 -18.84 14.23
CA ASP A 308 10.92 -20.19 13.69
C ASP A 308 9.75 -20.72 12.85
N LYS A 309 8.65 -19.94 12.77
CA LYS A 309 7.52 -20.34 11.94
C LYS A 309 7.78 -20.14 10.45
N VAL A 310 7.35 -21.13 9.68
CA VAL A 310 7.34 -21.14 8.22
C VAL A 310 5.89 -21.15 7.76
N ALA A 311 5.49 -20.23 6.85
CA ALA A 311 4.19 -20.29 6.23
C ALA A 311 4.25 -21.20 4.99
N GLN A 312 3.40 -22.21 4.97
CA GLN A 312 3.28 -23.13 3.84
C GLN A 312 2.41 -22.54 2.74
N PRO A 313 2.65 -22.91 1.49
CA PRO A 313 1.71 -22.63 0.40
C PRO A 313 0.31 -23.16 0.74
N ALA A 314 -0.72 -22.36 0.46
CA ALA A 314 -2.12 -22.67 0.73
C ALA A 314 -2.97 -22.66 -0.54
N SER A 315 -4.08 -23.39 -0.53
CA SER A 315 -5.03 -23.45 -1.64
C SER A 315 -5.57 -22.07 -2.01
N LEU A 316 -5.72 -21.82 -3.30
CA LEU A 316 -6.33 -20.63 -3.86
C LEU A 316 -7.85 -20.78 -4.12
N GLU A 317 -8.44 -21.94 -3.83
CA GLU A 317 -9.82 -22.25 -4.19
C GLU A 317 -10.81 -21.19 -3.69
N LYS A 318 -10.77 -20.87 -2.39
CA LYS A 318 -11.63 -19.84 -1.79
C LYS A 318 -11.42 -18.44 -2.38
N LEU A 319 -10.19 -18.11 -2.77
CA LEU A 319 -9.87 -16.85 -3.45
C LEU A 319 -10.51 -16.81 -4.84
N LEU A 320 -10.39 -17.90 -5.58
CA LEU A 320 -10.93 -18.02 -6.94
C LEU A 320 -12.47 -18.04 -6.95
N GLU A 321 -13.11 -18.63 -5.95
CA GLU A 321 -14.56 -18.55 -5.77
C GLU A 321 -15.02 -17.09 -5.65
N ARG A 322 -14.40 -16.31 -4.75
CA ARG A 322 -14.72 -14.91 -4.51
C ARG A 322 -14.42 -14.02 -5.72
N LEU A 323 -13.28 -14.26 -6.39
CA LEU A 323 -12.92 -13.53 -7.61
C LEU A 323 -13.91 -13.81 -8.76
N ASN A 324 -14.36 -15.06 -8.90
CA ASN A 324 -15.33 -15.43 -9.93
C ASN A 324 -16.76 -14.95 -9.61
N SER A 325 -17.07 -14.67 -8.35
CA SER A 325 -18.34 -14.03 -7.94
C SER A 325 -18.27 -12.48 -7.99
N ASP A 326 -17.24 -11.95 -8.60
CA ASP A 326 -17.02 -10.49 -8.73
C ASP A 326 -17.01 -9.74 -7.38
N GLU A 327 -16.56 -10.38 -6.31
CA GLU A 327 -16.46 -9.74 -5.00
C GLU A 327 -15.40 -8.61 -5.00
N PHE A 328 -14.31 -8.81 -5.73
CA PHE A 328 -13.22 -7.84 -5.96
C PHE A 328 -12.64 -8.02 -7.36
N ASP A 329 -11.84 -7.05 -7.82
CA ASP A 329 -11.34 -7.02 -9.21
C ASP A 329 -9.91 -7.54 -9.34
N LEU A 330 -9.06 -7.23 -8.36
CA LEU A 330 -7.62 -7.52 -8.36
C LEU A 330 -7.21 -8.20 -7.05
N VAL A 331 -6.13 -8.98 -7.12
CA VAL A 331 -5.62 -9.76 -5.99
C VAL A 331 -4.17 -9.41 -5.74
N ALA A 332 -3.88 -8.81 -4.59
CA ALA A 332 -2.52 -8.51 -4.20
C ALA A 332 -1.90 -9.65 -3.38
N VAL A 333 -0.72 -10.07 -3.82
CA VAL A 333 0.08 -11.14 -3.22
C VAL A 333 1.33 -10.54 -2.58
N GLY A 334 1.54 -10.81 -1.30
CA GLY A 334 2.66 -10.29 -0.54
C GLY A 334 3.78 -11.33 -0.37
N ARG A 335 3.87 -11.90 0.81
CA ARG A 335 4.96 -12.79 1.24
C ARG A 335 5.23 -13.97 0.31
N ALA A 336 4.22 -14.51 -0.34
CA ALA A 336 4.41 -15.57 -1.33
C ALA A 336 5.23 -15.08 -2.53
N LEU A 337 4.95 -13.87 -3.07
CA LEU A 337 5.76 -13.25 -4.12
C LEU A 337 7.12 -12.73 -3.62
N LEU A 338 7.25 -12.47 -2.32
CA LEU A 338 8.54 -12.04 -1.76
C LEU A 338 9.56 -13.17 -1.78
N VAL A 339 9.15 -14.38 -1.42
CA VAL A 339 10.04 -15.55 -1.37
C VAL A 339 10.16 -16.25 -2.72
N ASP A 340 9.10 -16.22 -3.52
CA ASP A 340 9.03 -16.91 -4.81
C ASP A 340 8.66 -15.93 -5.93
N PRO A 341 9.64 -15.36 -6.64
CA PRO A 341 9.37 -14.43 -7.73
C PRO A 341 8.56 -15.06 -8.88
N ASP A 342 8.63 -16.39 -9.04
CA ASP A 342 7.93 -17.14 -10.08
C ASP A 342 6.54 -17.63 -9.64
N TRP A 343 6.04 -17.19 -8.49
CA TRP A 343 4.76 -17.60 -7.92
C TRP A 343 3.61 -17.53 -8.94
N ALA A 344 3.46 -16.41 -9.64
CA ALA A 344 2.38 -16.23 -10.61
C ALA A 344 2.51 -17.18 -11.81
N LEU A 345 3.73 -17.41 -12.29
CA LEU A 345 4.03 -18.39 -13.35
C LEU A 345 3.68 -19.81 -12.92
N LYS A 346 4.12 -20.21 -11.72
CA LYS A 346 3.84 -21.55 -11.14
C LYS A 346 2.34 -21.79 -10.98
N VAL A 347 1.59 -20.80 -10.46
CA VAL A 347 0.13 -20.88 -10.35
C VAL A 347 -0.53 -21.01 -11.72
N ARG A 348 -0.09 -20.24 -12.71
CA ARG A 348 -0.63 -20.30 -14.08
C ARG A 348 -0.42 -21.65 -14.75
N GLU A 349 0.70 -22.31 -14.46
CA GLU A 349 1.10 -23.61 -15.04
C GLU A 349 0.62 -24.82 -14.24
N GLY A 350 -0.11 -24.63 -13.14
CA GLY A 350 -0.57 -25.73 -12.28
C GLY A 350 0.56 -26.40 -11.49
N ARG A 351 1.62 -25.65 -11.18
CA ARG A 351 2.80 -26.09 -10.43
C ARG A 351 2.82 -25.54 -9.01
N GLU A 352 1.65 -25.46 -8.36
CA GLU A 352 1.53 -24.94 -6.98
C GLU A 352 2.37 -25.75 -5.98
N GLY A 353 2.66 -27.02 -6.27
CA GLY A 353 3.54 -27.86 -5.45
C GLY A 353 5.01 -27.43 -5.44
N ASP A 354 5.44 -26.59 -6.40
CA ASP A 354 6.79 -26.05 -6.51
C ASP A 354 6.95 -24.69 -5.83
N ILE A 355 5.87 -24.11 -5.28
CA ILE A 355 5.88 -22.82 -4.61
C ILE A 355 6.69 -22.91 -3.32
N LEU A 356 7.57 -21.94 -3.13
CA LEU A 356 8.44 -21.89 -1.96
C LEU A 356 7.67 -21.44 -0.70
N PRO A 357 7.87 -22.10 0.44
CA PRO A 357 7.30 -21.66 1.70
C PRO A 357 7.99 -20.37 2.16
N PHE A 358 7.23 -19.51 2.86
CA PHE A 358 7.77 -18.25 3.38
C PHE A 358 8.40 -18.49 4.77
N SER A 359 9.67 -18.09 4.90
CA SER A 359 10.36 -17.93 6.18
C SER A 359 10.83 -16.48 6.37
N ARG A 360 11.15 -16.11 7.61
CA ARG A 360 11.65 -14.77 7.93
C ARG A 360 13.00 -14.47 7.26
N GLU A 361 13.78 -15.48 6.95
CA GLU A 361 15.06 -15.34 6.22
C GLU A 361 14.87 -14.63 4.87
N ALA A 362 13.76 -14.86 4.18
CA ALA A 362 13.45 -14.21 2.92
C ALA A 362 13.39 -12.67 3.02
N LEU A 363 13.23 -12.12 4.22
CA LEU A 363 13.27 -10.66 4.45
C LEU A 363 14.68 -10.09 4.33
N THR A 364 15.72 -10.90 4.45
CA THR A 364 17.13 -10.47 4.49
C THR A 364 17.80 -10.44 3.11
N THR A 365 17.11 -10.89 2.07
CA THR A 365 17.63 -10.96 0.70
C THR A 365 16.64 -10.36 -0.30
N LEU A 366 17.14 -9.95 -1.47
CA LEU A 366 16.35 -9.64 -2.65
C LEU A 366 16.49 -10.77 -3.66
N VAL A 367 15.51 -11.65 -3.72
CA VAL A 367 15.44 -12.75 -4.70
C VAL A 367 14.48 -12.41 -5.81
#